data_f7ac93f5f5e1a6af3c21f752103c41a0
#
_entry.id   f7ac93f5f5e1a6af3c21f752103c41a0
#
_cell.length_a   1.000
_cell.length_b   1.000
_cell.length_c   1.000
_cell.angle_alpha   90.00
_cell.angle_beta   90.00
_cell.angle_gamma   90.00
#
_symmetry.space_group_name_H-M   'P 1'
#
loop_
_entity.id
_entity.type
_entity.pdbx_description
1 polymer ?
#
loop_
_entity_poly.entity_id
_entity_poly.type
_entity_poly.pdbx_seq_one_letter_code
_entity_poly.pdbx_strand_id
1 'polypeptide(L)'
;EGVKKEMLAKGILPEAIEKVQPLFQFTGTIAEKIEKLSELLQSSEEGKKGVAELQFICDTVTKLGLKKSNLDLDVTLARGLNYYTGAIFEVAAPKTVAMGSIGGGGRYDDLTGIFGLKNVSGVGISFGLDRIYLVLEELGLFPQTVTATSKAIFFNYGETEAFYAMQAITKLRNEGIKVELYPDKAKLDKQFKYAEKRQIT
;
A
#
# COMPACT_ATOMS: atom_id res chain seq x y z
N GLU A 1 21.24 -11.52 -15.82
CA GLU A 1 22.26 -12.59 -15.58
C GLU A 1 22.02 -13.33 -14.25
N GLY A 2 21.77 -12.66 -13.11
CA GLY A 2 21.57 -13.30 -11.81
C GLY A 2 20.43 -14.32 -11.79
N VAL A 3 19.27 -13.96 -12.32
CA VAL A 3 18.08 -14.85 -12.39
C VAL A 3 18.37 -16.10 -13.22
N LYS A 4 19.04 -15.97 -14.36
CA LYS A 4 19.40 -17.09 -15.22
C LYS A 4 20.34 -18.07 -14.50
N LYS A 5 21.32 -17.54 -13.76
CA LYS A 5 22.25 -18.34 -12.95
C LYS A 5 21.52 -19.10 -11.83
N GLU A 6 20.56 -18.47 -11.19
CA GLU A 6 19.76 -19.10 -10.14
C GLU A 6 18.82 -20.17 -10.69
N MET A 7 18.20 -19.94 -11.85
CA MET A 7 17.38 -20.95 -12.54
C MET A 7 18.19 -22.20 -12.86
N LEU A 8 19.39 -22.02 -13.41
CA LEU A 8 20.31 -23.13 -13.68
C LEU A 8 20.70 -23.89 -12.41
N ALA A 9 21.01 -23.16 -11.32
CA ALA A 9 21.34 -23.75 -10.03
C ALA A 9 20.18 -24.56 -9.42
N LYS A 10 18.94 -24.21 -9.75
CA LYS A 10 17.72 -24.96 -9.37
C LYS A 10 17.35 -26.08 -10.33
N GLY A 11 18.22 -26.40 -11.31
CA GLY A 11 18.04 -27.53 -12.21
C GLY A 11 17.08 -27.25 -13.39
N ILE A 12 16.76 -25.99 -13.67
CA ILE A 12 15.96 -25.65 -14.86
C ILE A 12 16.87 -25.77 -16.09
N LEU A 13 16.39 -26.50 -17.10
CA LEU A 13 17.16 -26.75 -18.32
C LEU A 13 17.41 -25.45 -19.09
N PRO A 14 18.60 -25.29 -19.72
CA PRO A 14 18.93 -24.12 -20.53
C PRO A 14 17.88 -23.79 -21.59
N GLU A 15 17.37 -24.80 -22.26
CA GLU A 15 16.32 -24.64 -23.30
C GLU A 15 15.02 -24.07 -22.73
N ALA A 16 14.63 -24.44 -21.50
CA ALA A 16 13.45 -23.88 -20.84
C ALA A 16 13.69 -22.42 -20.45
N ILE A 17 14.90 -22.07 -20.02
CA ILE A 17 15.30 -20.69 -19.71
C ILE A 17 15.23 -19.80 -20.96
N GLU A 18 15.69 -20.30 -22.11
CA GLU A 18 15.61 -19.59 -23.37
C GLU A 18 14.16 -19.32 -23.81
N LYS A 19 13.26 -20.27 -23.57
CA LYS A 19 11.83 -20.11 -23.88
C LYS A 19 11.15 -19.06 -23.01
N VAL A 20 11.55 -18.89 -21.76
CA VAL A 20 10.95 -17.89 -20.85
C VAL A 20 11.67 -16.53 -20.89
N GLN A 21 12.86 -16.47 -21.52
CA GLN A 21 13.64 -15.24 -21.60
C GLN A 21 12.88 -14.05 -22.21
N PRO A 22 12.02 -14.21 -23.26
CA PRO A 22 11.23 -13.13 -23.82
C PRO A 22 10.32 -12.43 -22.79
N LEU A 23 9.83 -13.15 -21.75
CA LEU A 23 8.99 -12.58 -20.70
C LEU A 23 9.67 -11.44 -19.93
N PHE A 24 10.99 -11.52 -19.75
CA PHE A 24 11.76 -10.49 -19.03
C PHE A 24 12.01 -9.22 -19.86
N GLN A 25 11.63 -9.23 -21.11
CA GLN A 25 11.85 -8.12 -22.05
C GLN A 25 10.53 -7.54 -22.58
N PHE A 26 9.41 -7.89 -22.00
CA PHE A 26 8.11 -7.39 -22.42
C PHE A 26 8.03 -5.89 -22.18
N THR A 27 7.97 -5.15 -23.26
CA THR A 27 7.73 -3.71 -23.30
C THR A 27 6.55 -3.42 -24.21
N GLY A 28 5.97 -2.24 -24.08
CA GLY A 28 4.84 -1.82 -24.89
C GLY A 28 3.56 -1.60 -24.08
N THR A 29 2.48 -1.42 -24.79
CA THR A 29 1.13 -1.26 -24.22
C THR A 29 0.62 -2.58 -23.62
N ILE A 30 -0.42 -2.50 -22.81
CA ILE A 30 -1.10 -3.70 -22.25
C ILE A 30 -1.57 -4.62 -23.38
N ALA A 31 -2.14 -4.06 -24.44
CA ALA A 31 -2.62 -4.85 -25.58
C ALA A 31 -1.49 -5.64 -26.26
N GLU A 32 -0.35 -5.00 -26.55
CA GLU A 32 0.82 -5.65 -27.13
C GLU A 32 1.42 -6.72 -26.22
N LYS A 33 1.40 -6.49 -24.91
CA LYS A 33 1.85 -7.48 -23.92
C LYS A 33 0.91 -8.70 -23.85
N ILE A 34 -0.40 -8.49 -23.89
CA ILE A 34 -1.41 -9.57 -23.95
C ILE A 34 -1.27 -10.40 -25.21
N GLU A 35 -1.08 -9.75 -26.38
CA GLU A 35 -0.88 -10.45 -27.65
C GLU A 35 0.36 -11.37 -27.60
N LYS A 36 1.50 -10.84 -27.16
CA LYS A 36 2.75 -11.61 -26.99
C LYS A 36 2.59 -12.78 -26.00
N LEU A 37 1.86 -12.57 -24.87
CA LEU A 37 1.56 -13.63 -23.92
C LEU A 37 0.69 -14.71 -24.56
N SER A 38 -0.31 -14.32 -25.34
CA SER A 38 -1.19 -15.25 -26.06
C SER A 38 -0.41 -16.13 -27.02
N GLU A 39 0.52 -15.57 -27.77
CA GLU A 39 1.39 -16.33 -28.66
C GLU A 39 2.31 -17.29 -27.90
N LEU A 40 2.96 -16.79 -26.84
CA LEU A 40 3.91 -17.58 -26.05
C LEU A 40 3.25 -18.77 -25.34
N LEU A 41 2.04 -18.56 -24.84
CA LEU A 41 1.30 -19.52 -24.01
C LEU A 41 0.24 -20.32 -24.78
N GLN A 42 0.18 -20.20 -26.10
CA GLN A 42 -0.83 -20.84 -26.95
C GLN A 42 -0.94 -22.36 -26.81
N SER A 43 0.15 -23.03 -26.43
CA SER A 43 0.17 -24.49 -26.23
C SER A 43 -0.23 -24.94 -24.82
N SER A 44 -0.47 -24.00 -23.89
CA SER A 44 -0.83 -24.29 -22.51
C SER A 44 -2.27 -23.86 -22.22
N GLU A 45 -3.12 -24.79 -21.80
CA GLU A 45 -4.51 -24.47 -21.41
C GLU A 45 -4.54 -23.53 -20.18
N GLU A 46 -3.68 -23.76 -19.19
CA GLU A 46 -3.53 -22.87 -18.05
C GLU A 46 -3.02 -21.48 -18.48
N GLY A 47 -2.10 -21.44 -19.42
CA GLY A 47 -1.60 -20.21 -19.98
C GLY A 47 -2.68 -19.39 -20.69
N LYS A 48 -3.47 -20.01 -21.54
CA LYS A 48 -4.63 -19.38 -22.22
C LYS A 48 -5.64 -18.83 -21.20
N LYS A 49 -5.97 -19.59 -20.17
CA LYS A 49 -6.87 -19.16 -19.11
C LYS A 49 -6.31 -17.92 -18.38
N GLY A 50 -5.04 -17.95 -17.99
CA GLY A 50 -4.38 -16.83 -17.31
C GLY A 50 -4.35 -15.55 -18.16
N VAL A 51 -4.06 -15.68 -19.47
CA VAL A 51 -4.10 -14.55 -20.41
C VAL A 51 -5.52 -13.97 -20.53
N ALA A 52 -6.54 -14.82 -20.65
CA ALA A 52 -7.92 -14.38 -20.72
C ALA A 52 -8.38 -13.64 -19.46
N GLU A 53 -7.97 -14.12 -18.28
CA GLU A 53 -8.24 -13.45 -17.00
C GLU A 53 -7.55 -12.07 -16.92
N LEU A 54 -6.28 -11.99 -17.30
CA LEU A 54 -5.52 -10.72 -17.32
C LEU A 54 -6.14 -9.72 -18.29
N GLN A 55 -6.51 -10.17 -19.49
CA GLN A 55 -7.17 -9.30 -20.47
C GLN A 55 -8.50 -8.79 -19.94
N PHE A 56 -9.34 -9.66 -19.37
CA PHE A 56 -10.62 -9.27 -18.78
C PHE A 56 -10.43 -8.19 -17.69
N ILE A 57 -9.45 -8.38 -16.79
CA ILE A 57 -9.16 -7.43 -15.71
C ILE A 57 -8.70 -6.10 -16.28
N CYS A 58 -7.71 -6.11 -17.18
CA CYS A 58 -7.15 -4.90 -17.76
C CYS A 58 -8.22 -4.11 -18.54
N ASP A 59 -9.03 -4.77 -19.35
CA ASP A 59 -10.10 -4.15 -20.11
C ASP A 59 -11.17 -3.55 -19.20
N THR A 60 -11.55 -4.29 -18.15
CA THR A 60 -12.59 -3.85 -17.21
C THR A 60 -12.11 -2.63 -16.41
N VAL A 61 -10.90 -2.68 -15.85
CA VAL A 61 -10.31 -1.57 -15.11
C VAL A 61 -10.14 -0.32 -15.98
N THR A 62 -9.72 -0.52 -17.22
CA THR A 62 -9.58 0.58 -18.20
C THR A 62 -10.93 1.21 -18.52
N LYS A 63 -11.98 0.42 -18.72
CA LYS A 63 -13.36 0.91 -18.99
C LYS A 63 -13.97 1.62 -17.80
N LEU A 64 -13.71 1.15 -16.58
CA LEU A 64 -14.14 1.81 -15.34
C LEU A 64 -13.41 3.15 -15.13
N GLY A 65 -12.23 3.29 -15.69
CA GLY A 65 -11.42 4.49 -15.65
C GLY A 65 -10.62 4.64 -14.35
N LEU A 66 -9.37 5.00 -14.49
CA LEU A 66 -8.47 5.36 -13.38
C LEU A 66 -8.27 6.86 -13.38
N LYS A 67 -8.54 7.54 -12.26
CA LYS A 67 -8.48 9.01 -12.19
C LYS A 67 -7.06 9.56 -12.12
N LYS A 68 -6.17 8.90 -11.36
CA LYS A 68 -4.81 9.41 -11.09
C LYS A 68 -3.73 8.33 -11.14
N SER A 69 -4.11 7.07 -11.34
CA SER A 69 -3.19 5.94 -11.40
C SER A 69 -3.12 5.40 -12.82
N ASN A 70 -1.96 4.87 -13.20
CA ASN A 70 -1.77 4.16 -14.46
C ASN A 70 -1.82 2.66 -14.19
N LEU A 71 -2.53 1.93 -15.05
CA LEU A 71 -2.46 0.48 -15.07
C LEU A 71 -1.32 0.06 -15.98
N ASP A 72 -0.52 -0.89 -15.53
CA ASP A 72 0.48 -1.57 -16.34
C ASP A 72 0.37 -3.09 -16.13
N LEU A 73 0.72 -3.85 -17.15
CA LEU A 73 0.83 -5.30 -17.09
C LEU A 73 2.30 -5.68 -16.94
N ASP A 74 2.69 -6.09 -15.75
CA ASP A 74 4.05 -6.57 -15.47
C ASP A 74 4.05 -8.10 -15.36
N VAL A 75 4.57 -8.76 -16.39
CA VAL A 75 4.66 -10.23 -16.44
C VAL A 75 5.78 -10.80 -15.57
N THR A 76 6.59 -9.94 -14.98
CA THR A 76 7.68 -10.33 -14.07
C THR A 76 7.29 -10.16 -12.61
N LEU A 77 6.10 -9.63 -12.33
CA LEU A 77 5.61 -9.45 -10.98
C LEU A 77 5.49 -10.80 -10.27
N ALA A 78 6.17 -10.94 -9.14
CA ALA A 78 6.11 -12.10 -8.29
C ALA A 78 5.82 -11.70 -6.84
N ARG A 79 4.97 -12.47 -6.17
CA ARG A 79 4.63 -12.29 -4.76
C ARG A 79 5.20 -13.44 -3.95
N GLY A 80 5.71 -13.14 -2.75
CA GLY A 80 6.33 -14.14 -1.88
C GLY A 80 5.37 -15.14 -1.21
N LEU A 81 4.07 -15.05 -1.47
CA LEU A 81 3.04 -15.87 -0.83
C LEU A 81 2.40 -16.81 -1.84
N ASN A 82 2.32 -18.09 -1.51
CA ASN A 82 1.91 -19.16 -2.43
C ASN A 82 0.39 -19.45 -2.43
N TYR A 83 -0.42 -18.61 -1.80
CA TYR A 83 -1.87 -18.82 -1.73
C TYR A 83 -2.67 -18.12 -2.85
N TYR A 84 -2.01 -17.32 -3.68
CA TYR A 84 -2.68 -16.71 -4.82
C TYR A 84 -2.91 -17.74 -5.92
N THR A 85 -4.14 -17.80 -6.43
CA THR A 85 -4.57 -18.76 -7.46
C THR A 85 -4.98 -18.08 -8.77
N GLY A 86 -4.93 -16.77 -8.84
CA GLY A 86 -5.27 -15.97 -10.01
C GLY A 86 -4.39 -14.71 -10.10
N ALA A 87 -4.94 -13.66 -10.67
CA ALA A 87 -4.22 -12.41 -10.86
C ALA A 87 -3.70 -11.84 -9.55
N ILE A 88 -2.45 -11.37 -9.59
CA ILE A 88 -1.81 -10.60 -8.52
C ILE A 88 -1.61 -9.17 -8.97
N PHE A 89 -1.57 -8.25 -8.04
CA PHE A 89 -1.36 -6.84 -8.32
C PHE A 89 -0.46 -6.17 -7.27
N GLU A 90 0.18 -5.11 -7.70
CA GLU A 90 1.04 -4.30 -6.85
C GLU A 90 0.78 -2.81 -7.11
N VAL A 91 0.87 -2.01 -6.06
CA VAL A 91 0.79 -0.56 -6.13
C VAL A 91 2.18 -0.01 -5.92
N ALA A 92 2.79 0.50 -6.97
CA ALA A 92 4.08 1.17 -6.89
C ALA A 92 3.93 2.57 -6.28
N ALA A 93 4.95 3.03 -5.59
CA ALA A 93 5.05 4.44 -5.19
C ALA A 93 5.14 5.35 -6.43
N PRO A 94 4.82 6.66 -6.30
CA PRO A 94 5.07 7.62 -7.37
C PRO A 94 6.54 7.60 -7.79
N LYS A 95 6.81 7.72 -9.10
CA LYS A 95 8.18 7.63 -9.66
C LYS A 95 9.15 8.68 -9.10
N THR A 96 8.63 9.75 -8.51
CA THR A 96 9.40 10.83 -7.88
C THR A 96 9.92 10.46 -6.50
N VAL A 97 9.43 9.39 -5.90
CA VAL A 97 9.82 8.91 -4.57
C VAL A 97 10.64 7.64 -4.73
N ALA A 98 11.81 7.60 -4.12
CA ALA A 98 12.72 6.44 -4.17
C ALA A 98 12.23 5.31 -3.25
N MET A 99 11.03 4.78 -3.52
CA MET A 99 10.40 3.73 -2.74
C MET A 99 9.81 2.65 -3.66
N GLY A 100 9.82 1.41 -3.19
CA GLY A 100 9.20 0.30 -3.88
C GLY A 100 7.68 0.26 -3.72
N SER A 101 7.11 -0.93 -3.69
CA SER A 101 5.68 -1.16 -3.53
C SER A 101 5.13 -0.58 -2.22
N ILE A 102 4.00 0.09 -2.31
CA ILE A 102 3.24 0.64 -1.16
C ILE A 102 1.98 -0.15 -0.85
N GLY A 103 1.64 -1.12 -1.68
CA GLY A 103 0.51 -2.01 -1.47
C GLY A 103 0.50 -3.13 -2.48
N GLY A 104 -0.30 -4.13 -2.25
CA GLY A 104 -0.46 -5.21 -3.20
C GLY A 104 -1.32 -6.34 -2.69
N GLY A 105 -1.72 -7.20 -3.59
CA GLY A 105 -2.63 -8.29 -3.27
C GLY A 105 -2.84 -9.23 -4.45
N GLY A 106 -3.96 -9.93 -4.43
CA GLY A 106 -4.34 -10.84 -5.49
C GLY A 106 -5.57 -11.66 -5.17
N ARG A 107 -5.95 -12.47 -6.12
CA ARG A 107 -7.05 -13.44 -6.01
C ARG A 107 -6.55 -14.73 -5.36
N TYR A 108 -7.39 -15.30 -4.52
CA TYR A 108 -7.18 -16.61 -3.90
C TYR A 108 -8.53 -17.36 -3.84
N ASP A 109 -8.51 -18.65 -4.16
CA ASP A 109 -9.71 -19.47 -4.17
C ASP A 109 -9.77 -20.43 -2.98
N ASP A 110 -8.62 -20.87 -2.45
CA ASP A 110 -8.53 -21.90 -1.43
C ASP A 110 -8.27 -21.37 -0.01
N LEU A 111 -7.73 -20.16 0.12
CA LEU A 111 -7.38 -19.59 1.42
C LEU A 111 -8.57 -19.47 2.37
N THR A 112 -9.74 -19.14 1.85
CA THR A 112 -10.98 -19.02 2.62
C THR A 112 -11.40 -20.36 3.25
N GLY A 113 -11.05 -21.48 2.60
CA GLY A 113 -11.29 -22.83 3.11
C GLY A 113 -10.56 -23.12 4.41
N ILE A 114 -9.38 -22.56 4.63
CA ILE A 114 -8.59 -22.67 5.87
C ILE A 114 -9.37 -22.05 7.04
N PHE A 115 -10.15 -21.03 6.77
CA PHE A 115 -11.01 -20.34 7.76
C PHE A 115 -12.44 -20.85 7.79
N GLY A 116 -12.72 -22.01 7.20
CA GLY A 116 -14.03 -22.66 7.23
C GLY A 116 -15.00 -22.29 6.11
N LEU A 117 -14.60 -21.38 5.20
CA LEU A 117 -15.42 -20.95 4.07
C LEU A 117 -15.01 -21.69 2.78
N LYS A 118 -15.42 -22.95 2.66
CA LYS A 118 -15.11 -23.78 1.48
C LYS A 118 -15.82 -23.25 0.23
N ASN A 119 -15.15 -23.34 -0.91
CA ASN A 119 -15.66 -22.93 -2.24
C ASN A 119 -16.04 -21.46 -2.34
N VAL A 120 -15.39 -20.60 -1.57
CA VAL A 120 -15.53 -19.14 -1.66
C VAL A 120 -14.21 -18.55 -2.10
N SER A 121 -14.16 -17.98 -3.31
CA SER A 121 -13.01 -17.22 -3.76
C SER A 121 -12.96 -15.85 -3.09
N GLY A 122 -11.76 -15.30 -2.98
CA GLY A 122 -11.54 -13.98 -2.42
C GLY A 122 -10.50 -13.18 -3.19
N VAL A 123 -10.57 -11.88 -3.00
CA VAL A 123 -9.54 -10.92 -3.42
C VAL A 123 -9.15 -10.11 -2.20
N GLY A 124 -7.85 -9.99 -1.96
CA GLY A 124 -7.32 -9.22 -0.86
C GLY A 124 -6.32 -8.17 -1.31
N ILE A 125 -6.23 -7.09 -0.55
CA ILE A 125 -5.20 -6.07 -0.69
C ILE A 125 -4.59 -5.77 0.68
N SER A 126 -3.28 -5.62 0.72
CA SER A 126 -2.52 -5.14 1.87
C SER A 126 -1.88 -3.81 1.54
N PHE A 127 -1.93 -2.88 2.48
CA PHE A 127 -1.32 -1.56 2.36
C PHE A 127 -0.09 -1.47 3.28
N GLY A 128 1.02 -0.98 2.73
CA GLY A 128 2.22 -0.67 3.51
C GLY A 128 2.06 0.67 4.22
N LEU A 129 1.48 0.67 5.43
CA LEU A 129 1.16 1.90 6.16
C LEU A 129 2.39 2.82 6.31
N ASP A 130 3.51 2.27 6.77
CA ASP A 130 4.74 3.03 6.97
C ASP A 130 5.27 3.62 5.66
N ARG A 131 5.19 2.85 4.57
CA ARG A 131 5.63 3.30 3.24
C ARG A 131 4.73 4.40 2.70
N ILE A 132 3.41 4.26 2.86
CA ILE A 132 2.45 5.31 2.47
C ILE A 132 2.71 6.59 3.27
N TYR A 133 2.96 6.46 4.58
CA TYR A 133 3.30 7.59 5.43
C TYR A 133 4.54 8.34 4.91
N LEU A 134 5.63 7.62 4.65
CA LEU A 134 6.86 8.22 4.14
C LEU A 134 6.68 8.88 2.76
N VAL A 135 5.88 8.27 1.87
CA VAL A 135 5.55 8.87 0.56
C VAL A 135 4.76 10.17 0.73
N LEU A 136 3.76 10.20 1.64
CA LEU A 136 2.98 11.40 1.92
C LEU A 136 3.83 12.51 2.54
N GLU A 137 4.78 12.15 3.40
CA GLU A 137 5.73 13.07 4.02
C GLU A 137 6.67 13.68 2.97
N GLU A 138 7.32 12.85 2.15
CA GLU A 138 8.25 13.29 1.11
C GLU A 138 7.58 14.20 0.07
N LEU A 139 6.33 13.93 -0.27
CA LEU A 139 5.56 14.72 -1.23
C LEU A 139 4.80 15.90 -0.60
N GLY A 140 4.88 16.09 0.73
CA GLY A 140 4.16 17.16 1.43
C GLY A 140 2.64 17.06 1.32
N LEU A 141 2.09 15.85 1.20
CA LEU A 141 0.67 15.60 0.94
C LEU A 141 -0.20 15.45 2.20
N PHE A 142 0.39 15.58 3.38
CA PHE A 142 -0.41 15.58 4.60
C PHE A 142 -1.31 16.81 4.66
N PRO A 143 -2.62 16.63 4.92
CA PRO A 143 -3.52 17.77 5.11
C PRO A 143 -3.04 18.65 6.26
N GLN A 144 -3.14 19.97 6.10
CA GLN A 144 -2.76 20.92 7.17
C GLN A 144 -3.51 20.66 8.48
N THR A 145 -4.72 20.09 8.40
CA THR A 145 -5.50 19.70 9.57
C THR A 145 -4.85 18.61 10.42
N VAL A 146 -4.01 17.76 9.82
CA VAL A 146 -3.27 16.70 10.54
C VAL A 146 -2.01 17.30 11.19
N THR A 147 -1.34 18.22 10.52
CA THR A 147 -0.11 18.88 10.98
C THR A 147 -0.38 20.07 11.89
N ALA A 148 -1.64 20.56 11.94
CA ALA A 148 -2.00 21.69 12.80
C ALA A 148 -1.74 21.35 14.27
N THR A 149 -0.90 22.13 14.91
CA THR A 149 -0.62 22.08 16.35
C THR A 149 -1.87 22.38 17.15
N SER A 150 -1.88 21.97 18.42
CA SER A 150 -2.94 22.40 19.35
C SER A 150 -2.99 23.92 19.45
N LYS A 151 -4.20 24.48 19.46
CA LYS A 151 -4.40 25.93 19.59
C LYS A 151 -4.25 26.43 21.03
N ALA A 152 -4.42 25.55 22.00
CA ALA A 152 -4.30 25.87 23.42
C ALA A 152 -3.80 24.68 24.22
N ILE A 153 -3.18 24.95 25.35
CA ILE A 153 -2.80 23.95 26.34
C ILE A 153 -3.27 24.40 27.72
N PHE A 154 -3.87 23.49 28.47
CA PHE A 154 -4.15 23.68 29.88
C PHE A 154 -2.95 23.18 30.70
N PHE A 155 -2.47 23.97 31.62
CA PHE A 155 -1.42 23.57 32.55
C PHE A 155 -1.99 22.68 33.65
N ASN A 156 -1.21 21.72 34.07
CA ASN A 156 -1.60 20.78 35.11
C ASN A 156 -1.02 21.20 36.46
N TYR A 157 -1.87 21.63 37.38
CA TYR A 157 -1.51 22.01 38.73
C TYR A 157 -1.74 20.89 39.76
N GLY A 158 -2.43 19.83 39.36
CA GLY A 158 -2.77 18.69 40.19
C GLY A 158 -4.08 18.02 39.74
N GLU A 159 -4.50 16.98 40.45
CA GLU A 159 -5.65 16.15 40.04
C GLU A 159 -6.96 16.94 39.94
N THR A 160 -7.21 17.79 40.92
CA THR A 160 -8.45 18.57 41.00
C THR A 160 -8.51 19.57 39.82
N GLU A 161 -7.46 20.33 39.61
CA GLU A 161 -7.36 21.32 38.53
C GLU A 161 -7.37 20.64 37.15
N ALA A 162 -6.70 19.50 37.01
CA ALA A 162 -6.73 18.70 35.80
C ALA A 162 -8.14 18.21 35.46
N PHE A 163 -8.94 17.84 36.45
CA PHE A 163 -10.33 17.45 36.21
C PHE A 163 -11.18 18.62 35.66
N TYR A 164 -11.07 19.82 36.28
CA TYR A 164 -11.74 21.01 35.74
C TYR A 164 -11.24 21.40 34.35
N ALA A 165 -9.93 21.31 34.13
CA ALA A 165 -9.35 21.53 32.81
C ALA A 165 -9.92 20.56 31.77
N MET A 166 -10.06 19.27 32.08
CA MET A 166 -10.65 18.28 31.18
C MET A 166 -12.10 18.58 30.81
N GLN A 167 -12.88 19.13 31.73
CA GLN A 167 -14.25 19.58 31.42
C GLN A 167 -14.26 20.73 30.40
N ALA A 168 -13.37 21.70 30.56
CA ALA A 168 -13.20 22.80 29.60
C ALA A 168 -12.68 22.29 28.25
N ILE A 169 -11.68 21.42 28.27
CA ILE A 169 -11.10 20.79 27.08
C ILE A 169 -12.16 20.03 26.30
N THR A 170 -13.04 19.29 26.96
CA THR A 170 -14.12 18.56 26.31
C THR A 170 -15.05 19.49 25.55
N LYS A 171 -15.43 20.62 26.16
CA LYS A 171 -16.26 21.64 25.49
C LYS A 171 -15.57 22.22 24.25
N LEU A 172 -14.28 22.60 24.38
CA LEU A 172 -13.52 23.16 23.28
C LEU A 172 -13.32 22.15 22.12
N ARG A 173 -13.09 20.87 22.45
CA ARG A 173 -12.96 19.82 21.43
C ARG A 173 -14.28 19.57 20.69
N ASN A 174 -15.41 19.68 21.37
CA ASN A 174 -16.74 19.58 20.72
C ASN A 174 -16.97 20.71 19.71
N GLU A 175 -16.34 21.88 19.93
CA GLU A 175 -16.32 23.01 18.97
C GLU A 175 -15.20 22.89 17.91
N GLY A 176 -14.53 21.72 17.82
CA GLY A 176 -13.47 21.46 16.85
C GLY A 176 -12.12 22.14 17.16
N ILE A 177 -11.94 22.67 18.37
CA ILE A 177 -10.70 23.33 18.79
C ILE A 177 -9.74 22.26 19.33
N LYS A 178 -8.54 22.14 18.75
CA LYS A 178 -7.49 21.26 19.23
C LYS A 178 -6.87 21.81 20.50
N VAL A 179 -7.04 21.10 21.60
CA VAL A 179 -6.58 21.50 22.94
C VAL A 179 -5.90 20.34 23.64
N GLU A 180 -4.85 20.61 24.37
CA GLU A 180 -4.11 19.64 25.17
C GLU A 180 -4.21 19.96 26.66
N LEU A 181 -4.07 18.93 27.50
CA LEU A 181 -3.72 19.06 28.91
C LEU A 181 -2.27 18.64 29.06
N TYR A 182 -1.45 19.42 29.78
CA TYR A 182 -0.11 18.97 30.13
C TYR A 182 -0.22 17.69 30.99
N PRO A 183 0.49 16.60 30.65
CA PRO A 183 0.19 15.26 31.18
C PRO A 183 0.38 15.14 32.70
N ASP A 184 1.41 15.77 33.26
CA ASP A 184 1.79 15.59 34.65
C ASP A 184 1.77 16.91 35.42
N LYS A 185 1.59 16.83 36.76
CA LYS A 185 1.89 17.96 37.63
C LYS A 185 3.37 18.27 37.58
N ALA A 186 3.74 19.45 37.06
CA ALA A 186 5.12 19.89 36.91
C ALA A 186 5.25 21.39 37.19
N LYS A 187 6.51 21.84 37.39
CA LYS A 187 6.80 23.27 37.52
C LYS A 187 6.33 24.02 36.27
N LEU A 188 5.78 25.20 36.45
CA LEU A 188 5.25 26.03 35.36
C LEU A 188 6.26 26.26 34.23
N ASP A 189 7.51 26.56 34.57
CA ASP A 189 8.57 26.76 33.57
C ASP A 189 8.71 25.56 32.60
N LYS A 190 8.52 24.34 33.12
CA LYS A 190 8.58 23.14 32.27
C LYS A 190 7.38 23.07 31.34
N GLN A 191 6.21 23.45 31.84
CA GLN A 191 4.98 23.44 31.03
C GLN A 191 4.99 24.54 29.99
N PHE A 192 5.49 25.73 30.31
CA PHE A 192 5.70 26.82 29.33
C PHE A 192 6.69 26.43 28.25
N LYS A 193 7.85 25.87 28.58
CA LYS A 193 8.83 25.39 27.59
C LYS A 193 8.24 24.32 26.65
N TYR A 194 7.35 23.50 27.19
CA TYR A 194 6.64 22.52 26.35
C TYR A 194 5.68 23.22 25.37
N ALA A 195 4.90 24.19 25.83
CA ALA A 195 4.00 24.98 24.99
C ALA A 195 4.76 25.70 23.87
N GLU A 196 5.87 26.38 24.22
CA GLU A 196 6.74 27.07 23.26
C GLU A 196 7.29 26.11 22.21
N LYS A 197 7.84 24.95 22.65
CA LYS A 197 8.37 23.93 21.71
C LYS A 197 7.29 23.42 20.75
N ARG A 198 6.04 23.39 21.20
CA ARG A 198 4.87 22.99 20.39
C ARG A 198 4.26 24.14 19.61
N GLN A 199 4.84 25.35 19.69
CA GLN A 199 4.33 26.57 19.05
C GLN A 199 2.86 26.87 19.43
N ILE A 200 2.49 26.58 20.68
CA ILE A 200 1.19 26.94 21.24
C ILE A 200 1.36 28.30 21.91
N THR A 201 0.74 29.32 21.35
CA THR A 201 0.82 30.73 21.81
C THR A 201 -0.49 31.18 22.44
#